data_28d12dd342684f22f90fa0a9628dfa8f
#
_entry.id   28d12dd342684f22f90fa0a9628dfa8f
#
_cell.length_a   1.000
_cell.length_b   1.000
_cell.length_c   1.000
_cell.angle_alpha   90.00
_cell.angle_beta   90.00
_cell.angle_gamma   90.00
#
_symmetry.space_group_name_H-M   'P 1'
#
loop_
_entity.id
_entity.type
_entity.pdbx_description
1 polymer ?
#
loop_
_entity_poly.entity_id
_entity_poly.type
_entity_poly.pdbx_seq_one_letter_code
_entity_poly.pdbx_strand_id
1 'polypeptide(L)'
;MVGSLLRPPKLLKAQRALAAGHLSQAAFKAIEDGTVDRAIARQERAGLDIVTDGEMRRLSFQSQMTEAVDGFGVYDLDAFLWGEWYGDEDVGALKIDRPETLGVVGKLTRKRHLSAEEFTYLRSRTACIPKVTLPSPGLFINFWSPKNAIAAYPTLDSFMADVVDIMRGEVAELVRLGATYIQLDAPHYPLLLDPRTRAFYEGQGWTVDQWLSRGIEMDNAVMSGFSEITFGFHL
;
A
#
# COMPACT_ATOMS: atom_id res chain seq x y z
N MET A 1 11.51 -12.44 -2.34
CA MET A 1 11.10 -11.41 -1.33
C MET A 1 9.72 -10.91 -1.70
N VAL A 2 8.79 -10.91 -0.75
CA VAL A 2 7.46 -10.29 -0.95
C VAL A 2 7.63 -8.77 -1.09
N GLY A 3 8.08 -8.09 -0.08
CA GLY A 3 8.30 -6.64 -0.10
C GLY A 3 8.78 -6.14 1.25
N SER A 4 7.87 -6.15 2.20
CA SER A 4 8.08 -5.64 3.55
C SER A 4 9.09 -6.45 4.36
N LEU A 5 9.92 -5.75 5.13
CA LEU A 5 10.81 -6.30 6.14
C LEU A 5 10.45 -5.73 7.52
N LEU A 6 10.83 -6.46 8.57
CA LEU A 6 10.64 -5.98 9.95
C LEU A 6 11.35 -4.64 10.16
N ARG A 7 10.59 -3.64 10.58
CA ARG A 7 11.13 -2.32 10.92
C ARG A 7 11.96 -2.41 12.20
N PRO A 8 13.23 -1.97 12.17
CA PRO A 8 14.07 -2.03 13.36
C PRO A 8 13.58 -1.06 14.44
N PRO A 9 13.77 -1.39 15.74
CA PRO A 9 13.33 -0.54 16.85
C PRO A 9 13.83 0.91 16.77
N LYS A 10 14.99 1.13 16.16
CA LYS A 10 15.56 2.49 15.96
C LYS A 10 14.67 3.32 15.05
N LEU A 11 14.14 2.73 13.95
CA LEU A 11 13.24 3.42 13.03
C LEU A 11 11.91 3.74 13.71
N LEU A 12 11.31 2.77 14.41
CA LEU A 12 10.05 2.96 15.13
C LEU A 12 10.15 4.05 16.21
N LYS A 13 11.27 4.09 16.95
CA LYS A 13 11.54 5.17 17.91
C LYS A 13 11.66 6.54 17.23
N ALA A 14 12.33 6.60 16.08
CA ALA A 14 12.49 7.82 15.31
C ALA A 14 11.15 8.33 14.76
N GLN A 15 10.28 7.45 14.28
CA GLN A 15 8.92 7.80 13.83
C GLN A 15 8.10 8.44 14.96
N ARG A 16 8.12 7.83 16.16
CA ARG A 16 7.44 8.39 17.34
C ARG A 16 8.03 9.76 17.75
N ALA A 17 9.36 9.88 17.71
CA ALA A 17 10.03 11.14 18.06
C ALA A 17 9.72 12.27 17.05
N LEU A 18 9.61 11.93 15.76
CA LEU A 18 9.20 12.87 14.72
C LEU A 18 7.74 13.32 14.95
N ALA A 19 6.83 12.37 15.16
CA ALA A 19 5.42 12.66 15.42
C ALA A 19 5.22 13.56 16.67
N ALA A 20 6.07 13.36 17.70
CA ALA A 20 6.07 14.16 18.92
C ALA A 20 6.81 15.51 18.78
N GLY A 21 7.37 15.83 17.62
CA GLY A 21 8.16 17.05 17.41
C GLY A 21 9.54 17.05 18.06
N HIS A 22 10.00 15.89 18.56
CA HIS A 22 11.30 15.73 19.24
C HIS A 22 12.45 15.41 18.27
N LEU A 23 12.17 15.18 16.99
CA LEU A 23 13.15 14.90 15.96
C LEU A 23 12.84 15.74 14.72
N SER A 24 13.86 16.34 14.11
CA SER A 24 13.66 17.06 12.85
C SER A 24 13.44 16.11 11.68
N GLN A 25 12.72 16.56 10.65
CA GLN A 25 12.51 15.81 9.43
C GLN A 25 13.81 15.34 8.79
N ALA A 26 14.84 16.20 8.75
CA ALA A 26 16.15 15.86 8.18
C ALA A 26 16.85 14.74 8.98
N ALA A 27 16.80 14.80 10.31
CA ALA A 27 17.37 13.75 11.16
C ALA A 27 16.60 12.42 11.04
N PHE A 28 15.29 12.50 10.93
CA PHE A 28 14.45 11.31 10.65
C PHE A 28 14.82 10.68 9.31
N LYS A 29 14.88 11.49 8.25
CA LYS A 29 15.25 11.03 6.90
C LYS A 29 16.60 10.30 6.88
N ALA A 30 17.59 10.79 7.60
CA ALA A 30 18.89 10.12 7.69
C ALA A 30 18.82 8.75 8.38
N ILE A 31 17.95 8.59 9.40
CA ILE A 31 17.73 7.30 10.06
C ILE A 31 16.99 6.33 9.12
N GLU A 32 16.00 6.83 8.42
CA GLU A 32 15.19 6.09 7.46
C GLU A 32 16.05 5.60 6.29
N ASP A 33 16.82 6.49 5.66
CA ASP A 33 17.75 6.16 4.57
C ASP A 33 18.75 5.08 4.98
N GLY A 34 19.40 5.24 6.13
CA GLY A 34 20.31 4.22 6.65
C GLY A 34 19.62 2.91 7.04
N THR A 35 18.30 2.92 7.22
CA THR A 35 17.52 1.69 7.45
C THR A 35 17.25 0.97 6.14
N VAL A 36 16.88 1.72 5.09
CA VAL A 36 16.73 1.19 3.73
C VAL A 36 18.06 0.59 3.24
N ASP A 37 19.18 1.31 3.40
CA ASP A 37 20.50 0.81 3.00
C ASP A 37 20.85 -0.54 3.65
N ARG A 38 20.53 -0.71 4.94
CA ARG A 38 20.72 -1.99 5.64
C ARG A 38 19.78 -3.08 5.14
N ALA A 39 18.55 -2.74 4.78
CA ALA A 39 17.59 -3.68 4.22
C ALA A 39 18.08 -4.20 2.86
N ILE A 40 18.55 -3.32 1.99
CA ILE A 40 19.14 -3.66 0.68
C ILE A 40 20.36 -4.56 0.88
N ALA A 41 21.35 -4.12 1.67
CA ALA A 41 22.59 -4.87 1.90
C ALA A 41 22.34 -6.27 2.51
N ARG A 42 21.27 -6.44 3.31
CA ARG A 42 20.88 -7.76 3.84
C ARG A 42 20.37 -8.69 2.75
N GLN A 43 19.57 -8.17 1.81
CA GLN A 43 19.03 -8.92 0.70
C GLN A 43 20.14 -9.33 -0.29
N GLU A 44 21.01 -8.41 -0.63
CA GLU A 44 22.18 -8.68 -1.50
C GLU A 44 23.13 -9.73 -0.90
N ARG A 45 23.44 -9.62 0.41
CA ARG A 45 24.25 -10.64 1.10
C ARG A 45 23.58 -12.02 1.16
N ALA A 46 22.26 -12.07 1.09
CA ALA A 46 21.52 -13.32 0.98
C ALA A 46 21.48 -13.89 -0.44
N GLY A 47 22.11 -13.22 -1.41
CA GLY A 47 22.21 -13.66 -2.81
C GLY A 47 20.93 -13.45 -3.60
N LEU A 48 20.10 -12.45 -3.25
CA LEU A 48 18.87 -12.16 -3.99
C LEU A 48 19.18 -11.29 -5.23
N ASP A 49 18.69 -11.71 -6.38
CA ASP A 49 18.81 -10.96 -7.64
C ASP A 49 17.80 -9.81 -7.72
N ILE A 50 16.69 -9.91 -6.99
CA ILE A 50 15.61 -8.93 -6.93
C ILE A 50 15.48 -8.44 -5.49
N VAL A 51 15.61 -7.13 -5.28
CA VAL A 51 15.60 -6.51 -3.95
C VAL A 51 14.54 -5.42 -3.84
N THR A 52 14.11 -5.15 -2.61
CA THR A 52 13.17 -4.07 -2.27
C THR A 52 13.81 -3.12 -1.26
N ASP A 53 13.22 -1.96 -1.04
CA ASP A 53 13.58 -1.05 0.05
C ASP A 53 13.12 -1.57 1.44
N GLY A 54 12.43 -2.72 1.47
CA GLY A 54 11.84 -3.32 2.67
C GLY A 54 10.61 -2.59 3.17
N GLU A 55 10.06 -1.66 2.40
CA GLU A 55 8.93 -0.79 2.76
C GLU A 55 9.18 0.00 4.06
N MET A 56 10.43 0.36 4.29
CA MET A 56 10.85 1.01 5.53
C MET A 56 10.27 2.42 5.70
N ARG A 57 9.87 3.05 4.59
CA ARG A 57 9.30 4.40 4.56
C ARG A 57 7.79 4.43 4.78
N ARG A 58 7.11 3.30 4.67
CA ARG A 58 5.65 3.18 4.74
C ARG A 58 5.18 2.96 6.17
N LEU A 59 4.03 3.49 6.53
CA LEU A 59 3.35 3.12 7.78
C LEU A 59 2.75 1.71 7.65
N SER A 60 2.11 1.44 6.52
CA SER A 60 1.61 0.11 6.12
C SER A 60 1.82 -0.06 4.62
N PHE A 61 1.64 -1.27 4.10
CA PHE A 61 1.82 -1.55 2.67
C PHE A 61 0.89 -0.75 1.74
N GLN A 62 -0.24 -0.24 2.24
CA GLN A 62 -1.21 0.57 1.48
C GLN A 62 -1.22 2.05 1.86
N SER A 63 -0.44 2.47 2.88
CA SER A 63 -0.48 3.85 3.40
C SER A 63 -0.07 4.91 2.37
N GLN A 64 0.72 4.54 1.37
CA GLN A 64 1.17 5.46 0.34
C GLN A 64 0.03 6.13 -0.41
N MET A 65 -1.06 5.40 -0.71
CA MET A 65 -2.23 5.99 -1.35
C MET A 65 -2.83 7.10 -0.48
N THR A 66 -3.10 6.82 0.78
CA THR A 66 -3.75 7.77 1.70
C THR A 66 -2.86 8.97 2.04
N GLU A 67 -1.53 8.80 1.96
CA GLU A 67 -0.57 9.86 2.19
C GLU A 67 -0.30 10.73 0.94
N ALA A 68 -0.34 10.12 -0.25
CA ALA A 68 0.00 10.76 -1.53
C ALA A 68 -1.20 11.37 -2.26
N VAL A 69 -2.41 11.07 -1.80
CA VAL A 69 -3.67 11.42 -2.46
C VAL A 69 -4.58 12.13 -1.47
N ASP A 70 -5.14 13.29 -1.85
CA ASP A 70 -6.21 13.94 -1.11
C ASP A 70 -7.54 13.23 -1.36
N GLY A 71 -8.50 13.45 -0.49
CA GLY A 71 -9.85 12.86 -0.57
C GLY A 71 -10.10 11.80 0.50
N PHE A 72 -9.05 11.37 1.23
CA PHE A 72 -9.19 10.53 2.42
C PHE A 72 -9.29 11.39 3.69
N GLY A 73 -10.08 10.93 4.64
CA GLY A 73 -10.24 11.58 5.94
C GLY A 73 -10.54 10.59 7.03
N VAL A 74 -10.34 11.04 8.28
CA VAL A 74 -10.68 10.24 9.45
C VAL A 74 -12.19 10.18 9.58
N TYR A 75 -12.75 8.98 9.58
CA TYR A 75 -14.10 8.75 10.03
C TYR A 75 -14.33 7.31 10.51
N ASP A 76 -15.38 7.13 11.31
CA ASP A 76 -15.72 5.84 11.87
C ASP A 76 -16.26 4.93 10.76
N LEU A 77 -15.34 4.19 10.16
CA LEU A 77 -15.62 3.07 9.30
C LEU A 77 -15.66 1.83 10.21
N ASP A 78 -16.79 1.14 10.24
CA ASP A 78 -16.82 -0.28 10.57
C ASP A 78 -16.05 -1.09 9.50
N ALA A 79 -14.93 -0.54 9.06
CA ALA A 79 -14.09 -1.16 8.06
C ALA A 79 -13.34 -2.28 8.73
N PHE A 80 -13.78 -3.47 8.44
CA PHE A 80 -13.07 -4.72 8.68
C PHE A 80 -11.81 -4.78 7.81
N LEU A 81 -10.86 -3.88 8.08
CA LEU A 81 -9.64 -3.78 7.27
C LEU A 81 -8.75 -5.01 7.38
N TRP A 82 -8.88 -5.80 8.48
CA TRP A 82 -7.92 -6.86 8.80
C TRP A 82 -8.52 -8.02 9.61
N GLY A 83 -9.83 -8.13 9.73
CA GLY A 83 -10.46 -9.02 10.69
C GLY A 83 -10.26 -8.53 12.13
N GLU A 84 -10.73 -9.29 13.08
CA GLU A 84 -10.29 -9.12 14.45
C GLU A 84 -8.82 -9.54 14.51
N TRP A 85 -7.92 -8.56 14.46
CA TRP A 85 -6.52 -8.79 14.75
C TRP A 85 -6.42 -9.05 16.25
N TYR A 86 -6.47 -10.31 16.61
CA TYR A 86 -6.00 -10.74 17.92
C TYR A 86 -4.48 -10.69 17.84
N GLY A 87 -3.89 -9.58 18.30
CA GLY A 87 -2.47 -9.57 18.57
C GLY A 87 -2.16 -10.70 19.51
N ASP A 88 -1.24 -11.60 19.14
CA ASP A 88 -0.68 -12.54 20.10
C ASP A 88 -0.11 -11.72 21.25
N GLU A 89 -0.72 -11.82 22.43
CA GLU A 89 -0.27 -11.12 23.64
C GLU A 89 1.17 -11.53 24.04
N ASP A 90 1.67 -12.63 23.49
CA ASP A 90 3.00 -13.22 23.75
C ASP A 90 4.14 -12.76 22.83
N VAL A 91 3.88 -11.98 21.76
CA VAL A 91 4.96 -11.42 20.95
C VAL A 91 5.37 -10.05 21.49
N GLY A 92 5.85 -10.04 22.73
CA GLY A 92 6.59 -8.95 23.34
C GLY A 92 6.12 -7.54 23.01
N ALA A 93 5.06 -7.05 23.64
CA ALA A 93 4.71 -5.64 23.88
C ALA A 93 4.72 -4.68 22.66
N LEU A 94 4.52 -5.14 21.45
CA LEU A 94 4.16 -4.30 20.32
C LEU A 94 2.64 -4.21 20.27
N LYS A 95 2.04 -3.35 21.11
CA LYS A 95 0.75 -2.77 20.81
C LYS A 95 0.91 -1.98 19.51
N ILE A 96 0.52 -2.58 18.41
CA ILE A 96 0.24 -1.82 17.20
C ILE A 96 -1.08 -1.15 17.49
N ASP A 97 -1.05 0.15 17.77
CA ASP A 97 -2.26 0.94 17.88
C ASP A 97 -3.04 0.75 16.58
N ARG A 98 -4.34 0.46 16.71
CA ARG A 98 -5.25 0.36 15.55
C ARG A 98 -5.06 1.64 14.72
N PRO A 99 -4.76 1.56 13.41
CA PRO A 99 -4.67 2.75 12.59
C PRO A 99 -5.97 3.53 12.70
N GLU A 100 -5.89 4.88 12.71
CA GLU A 100 -7.08 5.70 12.60
C GLU A 100 -7.89 5.22 11.41
N THR A 101 -9.19 5.04 11.60
CA THR A 101 -10.10 4.60 10.56
C THR A 101 -10.18 5.69 9.50
N LEU A 102 -9.60 5.43 8.33
CA LEU A 102 -9.62 6.31 7.18
C LEU A 102 -10.71 5.87 6.21
N GLY A 103 -11.40 6.84 5.64
CA GLY A 103 -12.36 6.61 4.57
C GLY A 103 -12.27 7.68 3.50
N VAL A 104 -12.88 7.45 2.35
CA VAL A 104 -12.99 8.46 1.32
C VAL A 104 -14.10 9.46 1.70
N VAL A 105 -13.73 10.73 1.77
CA VAL A 105 -14.62 11.84 2.15
C VAL A 105 -14.71 12.93 1.07
N GLY A 106 -13.88 12.85 0.05
CA GLY A 106 -13.81 13.79 -1.06
C GLY A 106 -13.33 13.14 -2.34
N LYS A 107 -13.33 13.88 -3.45
CA LYS A 107 -12.73 13.41 -4.70
C LYS A 107 -11.24 13.17 -4.52
N LEU A 108 -10.75 12.04 -5.04
CA LEU A 108 -9.33 11.72 -5.02
C LEU A 108 -8.56 12.67 -5.94
N THR A 109 -7.49 13.26 -5.39
CA THR A 109 -6.58 14.11 -6.15
C THR A 109 -5.14 13.78 -5.75
N ARG A 110 -4.35 13.31 -6.71
CA ARG A 110 -2.94 12.98 -6.45
C ARG A 110 -2.12 14.23 -6.18
N LYS A 111 -1.48 14.32 -5.01
CA LYS A 111 -0.53 15.37 -4.63
C LYS A 111 0.88 15.05 -5.09
N ARG A 112 1.28 13.77 -4.99
CA ARG A 112 2.58 13.26 -5.39
C ARG A 112 2.44 11.83 -5.91
N HIS A 113 3.47 11.31 -6.51
CA HIS A 113 3.54 9.87 -6.81
C HIS A 113 3.67 9.05 -5.52
N LEU A 114 3.12 7.84 -5.55
CA LEU A 114 3.06 6.98 -4.37
C LEU A 114 4.45 6.47 -3.96
N SER A 115 5.20 5.95 -4.92
CA SER A 115 6.43 5.19 -4.69
C SER A 115 7.64 5.72 -5.48
N ALA A 116 7.50 6.81 -6.23
CA ALA A 116 8.56 7.32 -7.09
C ALA A 116 9.86 7.66 -6.32
N GLU A 117 9.73 8.27 -5.12
CA GLU A 117 10.89 8.59 -4.28
C GLU A 117 11.56 7.31 -3.74
N GLU A 118 10.76 6.36 -3.25
CA GLU A 118 11.23 5.07 -2.75
C GLU A 118 12.01 4.31 -3.84
N PHE A 119 11.42 4.22 -5.03
CA PHE A 119 12.04 3.55 -6.16
C PHE A 119 13.35 4.23 -6.61
N THR A 120 13.34 5.56 -6.72
CA THR A 120 14.52 6.33 -7.11
C THR A 120 15.67 6.11 -6.13
N TYR A 121 15.36 6.12 -4.83
CA TYR A 121 16.35 5.83 -3.81
C TYR A 121 16.88 4.40 -3.90
N LEU A 122 15.99 3.39 -3.92
CA LEU A 122 16.34 1.98 -4.05
C LEU A 122 17.24 1.75 -5.27
N ARG A 123 16.84 2.24 -6.44
CA ARG A 123 17.59 2.10 -7.70
C ARG A 123 19.00 2.69 -7.60
N SER A 124 19.19 3.77 -6.86
CA SER A 124 20.49 4.41 -6.67
C SER A 124 21.43 3.64 -5.73
N ARG A 125 20.91 2.64 -4.99
CA ARG A 125 21.62 1.94 -3.90
C ARG A 125 21.97 0.49 -4.21
N THR A 126 21.51 -0.07 -5.33
CA THR A 126 21.72 -1.46 -5.67
C THR A 126 22.08 -1.65 -7.14
N ALA A 127 22.85 -2.70 -7.41
CA ALA A 127 23.07 -3.22 -8.76
C ALA A 127 22.11 -4.37 -9.11
N CYS A 128 21.35 -4.88 -8.13
CA CYS A 128 20.31 -5.88 -8.34
C CYS A 128 19.08 -5.26 -8.99
N ILE A 129 18.11 -6.08 -9.38
CA ILE A 129 16.83 -5.61 -9.94
C ILE A 129 16.00 -4.97 -8.82
N PRO A 130 15.74 -3.67 -8.87
CA PRO A 130 14.89 -3.01 -7.88
C PRO A 130 13.42 -3.32 -8.14
N LYS A 131 12.74 -3.93 -7.17
CA LYS A 131 11.30 -4.22 -7.21
C LYS A 131 10.52 -3.25 -6.35
N VAL A 132 9.42 -2.74 -6.90
CA VAL A 132 8.43 -1.94 -6.15
C VAL A 132 7.18 -2.77 -5.91
N THR A 133 6.62 -2.66 -4.72
CA THR A 133 5.31 -3.23 -4.36
C THR A 133 4.25 -2.14 -4.35
N LEU A 134 3.12 -2.41 -4.96
CA LEU A 134 1.93 -1.56 -4.96
C LEU A 134 0.73 -2.39 -4.47
N PRO A 135 -0.19 -1.80 -3.71
CA PRO A 135 -1.44 -2.50 -3.39
C PRO A 135 -2.28 -2.69 -4.65
N SER A 136 -3.00 -3.82 -4.76
CA SER A 136 -4.03 -3.98 -5.78
C SER A 136 -5.16 -2.95 -5.59
N PRO A 137 -5.76 -2.41 -6.66
CA PRO A 137 -6.89 -1.48 -6.56
C PRO A 137 -8.01 -1.98 -5.66
N GLY A 138 -8.33 -3.28 -5.74
CA GLY A 138 -9.40 -3.90 -4.96
C GLY A 138 -9.28 -3.72 -3.45
N LEU A 139 -8.09 -3.49 -2.92
CA LEU A 139 -7.88 -3.20 -1.50
C LEU A 139 -8.51 -1.87 -1.04
N PHE A 140 -8.70 -0.92 -1.96
CA PHE A 140 -9.24 0.39 -1.62
C PHE A 140 -10.77 0.40 -1.48
N ILE A 141 -11.46 -0.67 -1.86
CA ILE A 141 -12.90 -0.84 -1.60
C ILE A 141 -13.22 -0.61 -0.13
N ASN A 142 -12.32 -1.01 0.76
CA ASN A 142 -12.47 -0.84 2.20
C ASN A 142 -12.58 0.62 2.66
N PHE A 143 -12.15 1.58 1.85
CA PHE A 143 -12.23 3.01 2.20
C PHE A 143 -13.52 3.68 1.72
N TRP A 144 -14.34 3.00 0.93
CA TRP A 144 -15.62 3.52 0.46
C TRP A 144 -16.76 3.06 1.35
N SER A 145 -17.71 3.95 1.60
CA SER A 145 -18.94 3.62 2.30
C SER A 145 -20.11 4.39 1.70
N PRO A 146 -21.24 3.73 1.42
CA PRO A 146 -22.42 4.39 0.90
C PRO A 146 -22.95 5.48 1.86
N LYS A 147 -22.62 5.41 3.14
CA LYS A 147 -23.06 6.38 4.14
C LYS A 147 -22.30 7.70 4.07
N ASN A 148 -20.99 7.65 3.81
CA ASN A 148 -20.10 8.81 3.98
C ASN A 148 -19.43 9.27 2.70
N ALA A 149 -19.25 8.37 1.73
CA ALA A 149 -18.56 8.67 0.47
C ALA A 149 -19.48 9.20 -0.63
N ILE A 150 -20.78 9.06 -0.50
CA ILE A 150 -21.77 9.24 -1.57
C ILE A 150 -21.76 10.66 -2.19
N ALA A 151 -21.39 11.67 -1.40
CA ALA A 151 -21.31 13.05 -1.89
C ALA A 151 -20.17 13.24 -2.91
N ALA A 152 -19.06 12.55 -2.70
CA ALA A 152 -17.90 12.58 -3.60
C ALA A 152 -17.99 11.50 -4.69
N TYR A 153 -18.47 10.30 -4.29
CA TYR A 153 -18.57 9.12 -5.12
C TYR A 153 -19.92 8.44 -4.92
N PRO A 154 -20.91 8.73 -5.80
CA PRO A 154 -22.25 8.17 -5.69
C PRO A 154 -22.29 6.64 -5.78
N THR A 155 -21.30 6.02 -6.39
CA THR A 155 -21.18 4.57 -6.54
C THR A 155 -19.76 4.11 -6.22
N LEU A 156 -19.62 2.87 -5.77
CA LEU A 156 -18.33 2.22 -5.60
C LEU A 156 -17.54 2.19 -6.91
N ASP A 157 -18.21 1.94 -8.05
CA ASP A 157 -17.56 1.95 -9.38
C ASP A 157 -16.90 3.30 -9.68
N SER A 158 -17.55 4.41 -9.37
CA SER A 158 -17.00 5.75 -9.62
C SER A 158 -15.77 6.05 -8.75
N PHE A 159 -15.71 5.51 -7.54
CA PHE A 159 -14.55 5.60 -6.68
C PHE A 159 -13.40 4.73 -7.20
N MET A 160 -13.70 3.49 -7.55
CA MET A 160 -12.68 2.55 -8.04
C MET A 160 -12.07 2.96 -9.38
N ALA A 161 -12.83 3.65 -10.23
CA ALA A 161 -12.28 4.21 -11.47
C ALA A 161 -11.15 5.22 -11.18
N ASP A 162 -11.35 6.15 -10.24
CA ASP A 162 -10.31 7.12 -9.86
C ASP A 162 -9.11 6.42 -9.19
N VAL A 163 -9.34 5.37 -8.39
CA VAL A 163 -8.26 4.56 -7.81
C VAL A 163 -7.41 3.91 -8.90
N VAL A 164 -8.03 3.29 -9.89
CA VAL A 164 -7.35 2.65 -11.03
C VAL A 164 -6.53 3.69 -11.82
N ASP A 165 -7.10 4.86 -12.10
CA ASP A 165 -6.42 5.92 -12.84
C ASP A 165 -5.19 6.45 -12.09
N ILE A 166 -5.28 6.63 -10.77
CA ILE A 166 -4.16 7.02 -9.93
C ILE A 166 -3.06 5.96 -9.97
N MET A 167 -3.42 4.69 -9.86
CA MET A 167 -2.46 3.58 -9.85
C MET A 167 -1.81 3.37 -11.23
N ARG A 168 -2.57 3.50 -12.32
CA ARG A 168 -1.97 3.50 -13.67
C ARG A 168 -0.96 4.63 -13.85
N GLY A 169 -1.30 5.82 -13.35
CA GLY A 169 -0.38 6.95 -13.36
C GLY A 169 0.89 6.70 -12.53
N GLU A 170 0.78 5.93 -11.45
CA GLU A 170 1.94 5.52 -10.66
C GLU A 170 2.81 4.51 -11.41
N VAL A 171 2.21 3.48 -12.02
CA VAL A 171 2.94 2.52 -12.85
C VAL A 171 3.66 3.23 -13.99
N ALA A 172 3.00 4.16 -14.69
CA ALA A 172 3.60 4.93 -15.77
C ALA A 172 4.82 5.74 -15.29
N GLU A 173 4.74 6.36 -14.12
CA GLU A 173 5.87 7.10 -13.55
C GLU A 173 7.02 6.16 -13.15
N LEU A 174 6.74 5.04 -12.52
CA LEU A 174 7.75 4.05 -12.17
C LEU A 174 8.49 3.53 -13.41
N VAL A 175 7.75 3.26 -14.47
CA VAL A 175 8.33 2.87 -15.79
C VAL A 175 9.20 3.97 -16.35
N ARG A 176 8.73 5.21 -16.33
CA ARG A 176 9.53 6.39 -16.75
C ARG A 176 10.84 6.52 -15.94
N LEU A 177 10.80 6.18 -14.66
CA LEU A 177 11.95 6.15 -13.78
C LEU A 177 12.85 4.90 -14.00
N GLY A 178 12.43 3.96 -14.85
CA GLY A 178 13.18 2.77 -15.22
C GLY A 178 12.92 1.54 -14.36
N ALA A 179 11.73 1.44 -13.76
CA ALA A 179 11.29 0.20 -13.13
C ALA A 179 11.11 -0.89 -14.20
N THR A 180 11.56 -2.11 -13.88
CA THR A 180 11.40 -3.30 -14.72
C THR A 180 10.61 -4.41 -14.00
N TYR A 181 10.41 -4.26 -12.70
CA TYR A 181 9.67 -5.21 -11.89
C TYR A 181 8.74 -4.47 -10.91
N ILE A 182 7.43 -4.67 -11.05
CA ILE A 182 6.40 -4.12 -10.16
C ILE A 182 5.57 -5.29 -9.64
N GLN A 183 5.31 -5.34 -8.34
CA GLN A 183 4.45 -6.35 -7.72
C GLN A 183 3.14 -5.70 -7.28
N LEU A 184 2.01 -6.32 -7.62
CA LEU A 184 0.71 -5.97 -7.05
C LEU A 184 0.42 -6.89 -5.86
N ASP A 185 0.13 -6.31 -4.71
CA ASP A 185 -0.24 -7.03 -3.49
C ASP A 185 -1.77 -7.09 -3.37
N ALA A 186 -2.30 -8.29 -3.42
CA ALA A 186 -3.74 -8.56 -3.45
C ALA A 186 -4.18 -9.59 -2.39
N PRO A 187 -3.81 -9.42 -1.10
CA PRO A 187 -4.14 -10.37 -0.03
C PRO A 187 -5.65 -10.48 0.24
N HIS A 188 -6.45 -9.60 -0.34
CA HIS A 188 -7.90 -9.60 -0.20
C HIS A 188 -8.58 -10.74 -0.99
N TYR A 189 -8.00 -11.24 -2.08
CA TYR A 189 -8.60 -12.37 -2.82
C TYR A 189 -8.75 -13.64 -1.97
N PRO A 190 -7.71 -14.13 -1.27
CA PRO A 190 -7.87 -15.28 -0.37
C PRO A 190 -8.86 -15.02 0.78
N LEU A 191 -9.02 -13.77 1.23
CA LEU A 191 -9.96 -13.43 2.30
C LEU A 191 -11.43 -13.68 1.93
N LEU A 192 -11.75 -13.74 0.63
CA LEU A 192 -13.10 -14.08 0.17
C LEU A 192 -13.51 -15.55 0.49
N LEU A 193 -12.56 -16.37 0.93
CA LEU A 193 -12.87 -17.71 1.46
C LEU A 193 -13.54 -17.63 2.85
N ASP A 194 -13.31 -16.57 3.62
CA ASP A 194 -13.97 -16.36 4.90
C ASP A 194 -15.38 -15.78 4.69
N PRO A 195 -16.44 -16.46 5.23
CA PRO A 195 -17.81 -16.00 5.09
C PRO A 195 -18.08 -14.59 5.64
N ARG A 196 -17.36 -14.18 6.69
CA ARG A 196 -17.53 -12.84 7.30
C ARG A 196 -16.97 -11.76 6.37
N THR A 197 -15.77 -11.98 5.81
CA THR A 197 -15.18 -11.09 4.83
C THR A 197 -16.04 -10.98 3.59
N ARG A 198 -16.59 -12.11 3.13
CA ARG A 198 -17.52 -12.14 1.99
C ARG A 198 -18.76 -11.28 2.26
N ALA A 199 -19.41 -11.45 3.41
CA ALA A 199 -20.57 -10.67 3.79
C ALA A 199 -20.26 -9.16 3.88
N PHE A 200 -19.07 -8.79 4.35
CA PHE A 200 -18.62 -7.40 4.35
C PHE A 200 -18.53 -6.83 2.92
N TYR A 201 -17.88 -7.52 2.00
CA TYR A 201 -17.74 -7.05 0.62
C TYR A 201 -19.07 -6.99 -0.12
N GLU A 202 -19.97 -7.93 0.11
CA GLU A 202 -21.33 -7.88 -0.43
C GLU A 202 -22.12 -6.67 0.12
N GLY A 203 -21.89 -6.32 1.38
CA GLY A 203 -22.46 -5.12 2.01
C GLY A 203 -21.98 -3.80 1.39
N GLN A 204 -20.85 -3.79 0.65
CA GLN A 204 -20.38 -2.62 -0.11
C GLN A 204 -21.10 -2.44 -1.46
N GLY A 205 -21.95 -3.37 -1.86
CA GLY A 205 -22.81 -3.26 -3.05
C GLY A 205 -22.39 -4.10 -4.25
N TRP A 206 -21.34 -4.91 -4.14
CA TRP A 206 -20.98 -5.91 -5.14
C TRP A 206 -21.15 -7.32 -4.59
N THR A 207 -21.71 -8.23 -5.41
CA THR A 207 -21.67 -9.67 -5.10
C THR A 207 -20.22 -10.17 -5.17
N VAL A 208 -19.94 -11.32 -4.56
CA VAL A 208 -18.59 -11.93 -4.63
C VAL A 208 -18.14 -12.15 -6.08
N ASP A 209 -19.03 -12.60 -6.96
CA ASP A 209 -18.70 -12.80 -8.38
C ASP A 209 -18.38 -11.47 -9.07
N GLN A 210 -19.14 -10.42 -8.79
CA GLN A 210 -18.84 -9.08 -9.30
C GLN A 210 -17.53 -8.56 -8.75
N TRP A 211 -17.27 -8.81 -7.50
CA TRP A 211 -16.05 -8.37 -6.83
C TRP A 211 -14.81 -9.05 -7.45
N LEU A 212 -14.88 -10.37 -7.71
CA LEU A 212 -13.81 -11.11 -8.37
C LEU A 212 -13.61 -10.63 -9.82
N SER A 213 -14.67 -10.57 -10.62
CA SER A 213 -14.55 -10.16 -12.03
C SER A 213 -14.04 -8.74 -12.17
N ARG A 214 -14.60 -7.77 -11.41
CA ARG A 214 -14.16 -6.37 -11.44
C ARG A 214 -12.79 -6.18 -10.83
N GLY A 215 -12.44 -6.94 -9.78
CA GLY A 215 -11.11 -6.93 -9.19
C GLY A 215 -10.04 -7.31 -10.23
N ILE A 216 -10.26 -8.40 -10.95
CA ILE A 216 -9.38 -8.85 -12.02
C ILE A 216 -9.32 -7.82 -13.17
N GLU A 217 -10.45 -7.23 -13.56
CA GLU A 217 -10.49 -6.16 -14.58
C GLU A 217 -9.68 -4.94 -14.16
N MET A 218 -9.78 -4.51 -12.88
CA MET A 218 -9.03 -3.40 -12.34
C MET A 218 -7.53 -3.68 -12.29
N ASP A 219 -7.12 -4.87 -11.82
CA ASP A 219 -5.71 -5.27 -11.82
C ASP A 219 -5.15 -5.30 -13.24
N ASN A 220 -5.89 -5.89 -14.18
CA ASN A 220 -5.51 -5.90 -15.59
C ASN A 220 -5.43 -4.47 -16.17
N ALA A 221 -6.35 -3.58 -15.80
CA ALA A 221 -6.32 -2.20 -16.24
C ALA A 221 -5.07 -1.46 -15.75
N VAL A 222 -4.64 -1.69 -14.50
CA VAL A 222 -3.40 -1.11 -13.95
C VAL A 222 -2.17 -1.60 -14.69
N MET A 223 -2.11 -2.87 -15.09
CA MET A 223 -0.96 -3.49 -15.76
C MET A 223 -0.96 -3.29 -17.29
N SER A 224 -2.11 -3.03 -17.88
CA SER A 224 -2.28 -2.97 -19.35
C SER A 224 -1.44 -1.86 -19.99
N GLY A 225 -0.79 -2.21 -21.12
CA GLY A 225 0.01 -1.27 -21.93
C GLY A 225 1.46 -1.13 -21.49
N PHE A 226 1.92 -1.88 -20.50
CA PHE A 226 3.31 -1.88 -20.02
C PHE A 226 3.99 -3.23 -20.28
N SER A 227 4.10 -3.61 -21.57
CA SER A 227 4.59 -4.94 -21.99
C SER A 227 6.03 -5.24 -21.60
N GLU A 228 6.85 -4.21 -21.36
CA GLU A 228 8.27 -4.34 -20.98
C GLU A 228 8.48 -4.55 -19.48
N ILE A 229 7.39 -4.56 -18.69
CA ILE A 229 7.45 -4.69 -17.24
C ILE A 229 7.08 -6.11 -16.82
N THR A 230 7.87 -6.68 -15.92
CA THR A 230 7.47 -7.87 -15.20
C THR A 230 6.53 -7.49 -14.06
N PHE A 231 5.28 -7.91 -14.16
CA PHE A 231 4.34 -7.78 -13.05
C PHE A 231 4.34 -9.07 -12.21
N GLY A 232 4.68 -8.94 -10.93
CA GLY A 232 4.45 -9.97 -9.93
C GLY A 232 3.09 -9.78 -9.28
N PHE A 233 2.47 -10.88 -8.86
CA PHE A 233 1.19 -10.85 -8.14
C PHE A 233 1.35 -11.61 -6.84
N HIS A 234 0.97 -11.00 -5.71
CA HIS A 234 1.07 -11.59 -4.38
C HIS A 234 -0.34 -11.67 -3.76
N LEU A 235 -0.76 -12.91 -3.47
CA LEU A 235 -2.06 -13.26 -2.89
C LEU A 235 -1.94 -13.57 -1.41
#